data_e09e82122ea578477e36a06300984d3d
#
_entry.id   e09e82122ea578477e36a06300984d3d
#
_cell.length_a   1.000
_cell.length_b   1.000
_cell.length_c   1.000
_cell.angle_alpha   90.00
_cell.angle_beta   90.00
_cell.angle_gamma   90.00
#
_symmetry.space_group_name_H-M   'P 1'
#
loop_
_entity.id
_entity.type
_entity.pdbx_description
1 polymer ?
#
loop_
_entity_poly.entity_id
_entity_poly.type
_entity_poly.pdbx_seq_one_letter_code
_entity_poly.pdbx_strand_id
1 'polypeptide(L)'
;MAGKFSARGWRAGKVELLWNHTVDEVLGDDSGVTGVRLGSTDGKGTREIAVSGMFVAIGHTPNTSIFEGQLDMSNGYIKIRTGLEGGATQTSVRGVFAAGDVADQVYRQAVTSAGFGCMAALDAEKYLDKLGLAG
;
A
#
# COMPACT_ATOMS: atom_id res chain seq x y z
N MET A 1 -12.55 -9.39 -6.73
CA MET A 1 -13.53 -8.27 -6.61
C MET A 1 -13.15 -7.19 -7.61
N ALA A 2 -13.88 -7.02 -8.69
CA ALA A 2 -13.59 -5.97 -9.68
C ALA A 2 -13.98 -4.62 -9.08
N GLY A 3 -13.00 -3.73 -8.89
CA GLY A 3 -13.23 -2.38 -8.42
C GLY A 3 -14.19 -1.63 -9.33
N LYS A 4 -15.20 -0.97 -8.77
CA LYS A 4 -16.11 -0.10 -9.51
C LYS A 4 -15.33 1.12 -10.01
N PHE A 5 -14.89 1.09 -11.25
CA PHE A 5 -14.40 2.29 -11.93
C PHE A 5 -15.53 3.31 -12.04
N SER A 6 -15.26 4.55 -11.63
CA SER A 6 -16.23 5.63 -11.75
C SER A 6 -16.55 5.88 -13.25
N ALA A 7 -17.81 5.72 -13.61
CA ALA A 7 -18.28 5.86 -14.99
C ALA A 7 -18.12 7.29 -15.60
N ARG A 8 -17.66 8.28 -14.84
CA ARG A 8 -17.53 9.67 -15.28
C ARG A 8 -16.37 9.90 -16.26
N GLY A 9 -15.24 9.20 -16.12
CA GLY A 9 -14.09 9.33 -17.03
C GLY A 9 -14.33 8.76 -18.43
N TRP A 10 -15.19 7.75 -18.53
CA TRP A 10 -15.52 7.04 -19.77
C TRP A 10 -16.33 7.89 -20.76
N ARG A 11 -17.24 8.73 -20.24
CA ARG A 11 -18.10 9.57 -21.07
C ARG A 11 -17.37 10.72 -21.77
N ALA A 12 -16.15 11.03 -21.34
CA ALA A 12 -15.36 12.12 -21.89
C ALA A 12 -14.43 11.70 -23.05
N GLY A 13 -14.39 10.40 -23.43
CA GLY A 13 -13.52 9.89 -24.48
C GLY A 13 -12.02 9.95 -24.17
N LYS A 14 -11.66 10.21 -22.89
CA LYS A 14 -10.27 10.38 -22.44
C LYS A 14 -9.65 9.11 -21.84
N VAL A 15 -10.44 8.06 -21.66
CA VAL A 15 -10.01 6.79 -21.05
C VAL A 15 -10.37 5.66 -21.99
N GLU A 16 -9.37 4.87 -22.36
CA GLU A 16 -9.53 3.61 -23.10
C GLU A 16 -9.31 2.44 -22.15
N LEU A 17 -10.16 1.44 -22.16
CA LEU A 17 -9.95 0.17 -21.46
C LEU A 17 -9.44 -0.90 -22.41
N LEU A 18 -8.34 -1.49 -22.03
CA LEU A 18 -7.75 -2.62 -22.74
C LEU A 18 -8.02 -3.90 -21.96
N TRP A 19 -9.12 -4.59 -22.28
CA TRP A 19 -9.48 -5.86 -21.67
C TRP A 19 -8.61 -6.99 -22.18
N ASN A 20 -8.47 -8.05 -21.36
CA ASN A 20 -7.75 -9.27 -21.70
C ASN A 20 -6.27 -9.01 -22.07
N HIS A 21 -5.63 -8.07 -21.37
CA HIS A 21 -4.21 -7.80 -21.52
C HIS A 21 -3.50 -7.79 -20.17
N THR A 22 -2.25 -8.20 -20.18
CA THR A 22 -1.26 -8.02 -19.11
C THR A 22 -0.16 -7.09 -19.61
N VAL A 23 0.53 -6.41 -18.70
CA VAL A 23 1.74 -5.66 -19.03
C VAL A 23 2.91 -6.66 -19.03
N ASP A 24 3.53 -6.85 -20.17
CA ASP A 24 4.71 -7.73 -20.33
C ASP A 24 6.00 -6.96 -20.06
N GLU A 25 6.08 -5.71 -20.55
CA GLU A 25 7.28 -4.89 -20.44
C GLU A 25 6.93 -3.40 -20.40
N VAL A 26 7.68 -2.64 -19.61
CA VAL A 26 7.68 -1.17 -19.65
C VAL A 26 8.84 -0.71 -20.51
N LEU A 27 8.56 0.00 -21.60
CA LEU A 27 9.54 0.49 -22.55
C LEU A 27 10.00 1.89 -22.15
N GLY A 28 11.28 2.17 -22.30
CA GLY A 28 11.85 3.46 -21.98
C GLY A 28 13.23 3.67 -22.57
N ASP A 29 13.71 4.89 -22.44
CA ASP A 29 15.07 5.32 -22.79
C ASP A 29 15.62 6.25 -21.69
N ASP A 30 16.72 6.92 -21.95
CA ASP A 30 17.37 7.85 -21.01
C ASP A 30 16.47 9.03 -20.59
N SER A 31 15.39 9.29 -21.33
CA SER A 31 14.39 10.34 -21.02
C SER A 31 13.25 9.83 -20.11
N GLY A 32 13.11 8.52 -19.93
CA GLY A 32 12.10 7.89 -19.08
C GLY A 32 11.23 6.89 -19.85
N VAL A 33 9.97 6.71 -19.38
CA VAL A 33 9.02 5.76 -19.96
C VAL A 33 8.52 6.31 -21.30
N THR A 34 8.64 5.49 -22.36
CA THR A 34 8.18 5.81 -23.71
C THR A 34 6.99 4.97 -24.17
N GLY A 35 6.75 3.82 -23.53
CA GLY A 35 5.67 2.92 -23.89
C GLY A 35 5.50 1.75 -22.94
N VAL A 36 4.51 0.91 -23.22
CA VAL A 36 4.30 -0.38 -22.59
C VAL A 36 3.98 -1.43 -23.64
N ARG A 37 4.57 -2.61 -23.49
CA ARG A 37 4.20 -3.80 -24.26
C ARG A 37 3.17 -4.60 -23.48
N LEU A 38 2.06 -4.87 -24.13
CA LEU A 38 0.93 -5.61 -23.59
C LEU A 38 0.86 -6.98 -24.24
N GLY A 39 0.72 -8.03 -23.42
CA GLY A 39 0.43 -9.38 -23.85
C GLY A 39 -1.08 -9.65 -23.78
N SER A 40 -1.63 -10.22 -24.83
CA SER A 40 -3.03 -10.63 -24.85
C SER A 40 -3.22 -11.93 -24.06
N THR A 41 -4.16 -11.98 -23.12
CA THR A 41 -4.52 -13.18 -22.37
C THR A 41 -5.44 -14.13 -23.17
N ASP A 42 -5.95 -13.69 -24.33
CA ASP A 42 -6.80 -14.46 -25.23
C ASP A 42 -6.06 -14.98 -26.49
N GLY A 43 -4.72 -14.90 -26.48
CA GLY A 43 -3.88 -15.50 -27.53
C GLY A 43 -3.71 -14.66 -28.80
N LYS A 44 -4.15 -13.39 -28.80
CA LYS A 44 -4.06 -12.50 -29.98
C LYS A 44 -2.70 -11.85 -30.19
N GLY A 45 -1.68 -12.25 -29.43
CA GLY A 45 -0.33 -11.72 -29.54
C GLY A 45 -0.04 -10.53 -28.65
N THR A 46 0.94 -9.72 -29.02
CA THR A 46 1.38 -8.55 -28.26
C THR A 46 1.05 -7.26 -28.97
N ARG A 47 0.86 -6.17 -28.19
CA ARG A 47 0.64 -4.81 -28.69
C ARG A 47 1.48 -3.83 -27.88
N GLU A 48 2.10 -2.89 -28.56
CA GLU A 48 2.77 -1.77 -27.89
C GLU A 48 1.89 -0.51 -27.97
N ILE A 49 1.86 0.23 -26.86
CA ILE A 49 1.22 1.53 -26.78
C ILE A 49 2.21 2.57 -26.25
N ALA A 50 2.25 3.73 -26.89
CA ALA A 50 3.05 4.85 -26.43
C ALA A 50 2.40 5.49 -25.20
N VAL A 51 3.17 5.62 -24.11
CA VAL A 51 2.76 6.27 -22.87
C VAL A 51 3.95 7.02 -22.27
N SER A 52 3.68 8.12 -21.58
CA SER A 52 4.70 8.93 -20.90
C SER A 52 4.92 8.51 -19.45
N GLY A 53 4.17 7.53 -18.95
CA GLY A 53 4.28 7.00 -17.61
C GLY A 53 3.28 5.88 -17.37
N MET A 54 3.55 5.06 -16.35
CA MET A 54 2.69 3.96 -15.94
C MET A 54 2.47 3.96 -14.43
N PHE A 55 1.23 3.76 -14.01
CA PHE A 55 0.89 3.54 -12.62
C PHE A 55 0.41 2.10 -12.42
N VAL A 56 0.99 1.41 -11.45
CA VAL A 56 0.58 0.06 -11.07
C VAL A 56 -0.42 0.17 -9.91
N ALA A 57 -1.66 -0.23 -10.16
CA ALA A 57 -2.77 -0.12 -9.21
C ALA A 57 -3.45 -1.49 -8.99
N ILE A 58 -2.66 -2.55 -8.78
CA ILE A 58 -3.11 -3.94 -8.63
C ILE A 58 -3.40 -4.35 -7.19
N GLY A 59 -3.31 -3.42 -6.24
CA GLY A 59 -3.49 -3.65 -4.81
C GLY A 59 -2.19 -3.47 -4.04
N HIS A 60 -2.26 -3.73 -2.73
CA HIS A 60 -1.13 -3.62 -1.82
C HIS A 60 -0.99 -4.91 -1.02
N THR A 61 0.23 -5.36 -0.87
CA THR A 61 0.61 -6.41 0.06
C THR A 61 1.60 -5.80 1.04
N PRO A 62 1.30 -5.75 2.34
CA PRO A 62 2.23 -5.20 3.31
C PRO A 62 3.46 -6.10 3.47
N ASN A 63 4.64 -5.52 3.66
CA ASN A 63 5.88 -6.25 3.89
C ASN A 63 6.00 -6.68 5.35
N THR A 64 5.14 -7.59 5.77
CA THR A 64 4.97 -8.00 7.17
C THR A 64 5.25 -9.48 7.42
N SER A 65 5.60 -10.23 6.37
CA SER A 65 5.86 -11.68 6.46
C SER A 65 6.95 -12.03 7.48
N ILE A 66 7.93 -11.14 7.70
CA ILE A 66 8.98 -11.33 8.71
C ILE A 66 8.45 -11.36 10.15
N PHE A 67 7.23 -10.88 10.40
CA PHE A 67 6.59 -10.84 11.72
C PHE A 67 5.57 -11.97 11.92
N GLU A 68 5.39 -12.86 10.95
CA GLU A 68 4.51 -14.02 11.09
C GLU A 68 4.93 -14.89 12.25
N GLY A 69 3.96 -15.27 13.09
CA GLY A 69 4.20 -16.03 14.31
C GLY A 69 4.84 -15.24 15.46
N GLN A 70 5.19 -13.96 15.28
CA GLN A 70 5.76 -13.10 16.32
C GLN A 70 4.75 -12.04 16.80
N LEU A 71 3.92 -11.52 15.89
CA LEU A 71 2.89 -10.52 16.20
C LEU A 71 1.51 -11.02 15.78
N ASP A 72 0.47 -10.55 16.46
CA ASP A 72 -0.90 -10.77 16.02
C ASP A 72 -1.16 -10.04 14.71
N MET A 73 -1.65 -10.77 13.73
CA MET A 73 -1.88 -10.26 12.39
C MET A 73 -3.29 -10.60 11.89
N SER A 74 -3.77 -9.85 10.90
CA SER A 74 -5.02 -10.12 10.18
C SER A 74 -4.85 -9.73 8.71
N ASN A 75 -5.10 -10.68 7.79
CA ASN A 75 -4.95 -10.47 6.34
C ASN A 75 -3.57 -9.92 5.94
N GLY A 76 -2.50 -10.31 6.64
CA GLY A 76 -1.15 -9.81 6.42
C GLY A 76 -0.85 -8.47 7.10
N TYR A 77 -1.79 -7.83 7.80
CA TYR A 77 -1.57 -6.56 8.52
C TYR A 77 -1.35 -6.81 10.01
N ILE A 78 -0.45 -6.04 10.60
CA ILE A 78 -0.18 -6.08 12.05
C ILE A 78 -1.37 -5.49 12.79
N LYS A 79 -1.90 -6.21 13.78
CA LYS A 79 -2.94 -5.70 14.66
C LYS A 79 -2.36 -4.73 15.67
N ILE A 80 -3.02 -3.58 15.81
CA ILE A 80 -2.73 -2.58 16.83
C ILE A 80 -3.94 -2.41 17.77
N ARG A 81 -3.72 -1.89 18.97
CA ARG A 81 -4.76 -1.81 20.00
C ARG A 81 -5.90 -0.89 19.62
N THR A 82 -5.65 0.23 18.98
CA THR A 82 -6.63 1.29 18.71
C THR A 82 -7.37 1.80 19.97
N GLY A 83 -7.89 3.00 19.94
CA GLY A 83 -8.68 3.55 21.05
C GLY A 83 -8.24 4.94 21.50
N LEU A 84 -8.95 5.49 22.51
CA LEU A 84 -8.76 6.85 23.02
C LEU A 84 -7.89 6.92 24.28
N GLU A 85 -7.51 5.79 24.86
CA GLU A 85 -6.80 5.73 26.15
C GLU A 85 -5.27 5.77 26.02
N GLY A 86 -4.75 6.01 24.80
CA GLY A 86 -3.34 5.94 24.47
C GLY A 86 -2.86 4.52 24.19
N GLY A 87 -1.64 4.38 23.68
CA GLY A 87 -1.09 3.09 23.25
C GLY A 87 -1.80 2.52 22.02
N ALA A 88 -2.43 3.37 21.21
CA ALA A 88 -3.24 2.97 20.08
C ALA A 88 -2.42 2.23 18.99
N THR A 89 -1.13 2.48 18.93
CA THR A 89 -0.21 1.87 17.96
C THR A 89 0.51 0.62 18.50
N GLN A 90 0.25 0.26 19.78
CA GLN A 90 0.85 -0.91 20.40
C GLN A 90 0.35 -2.20 19.76
N THR A 91 1.29 -3.12 19.47
CA THR A 91 1.00 -4.45 18.93
C THR A 91 0.67 -5.45 20.05
N SER A 92 0.55 -6.73 19.73
CA SER A 92 0.40 -7.82 20.71
C SER A 92 1.62 -8.00 21.61
N VAL A 93 2.79 -7.54 21.17
CA VAL A 93 4.04 -7.63 21.93
C VAL A 93 4.34 -6.28 22.58
N ARG A 94 4.56 -6.30 23.91
CA ARG A 94 4.85 -5.10 24.69
C ARG A 94 6.15 -4.44 24.22
N GLY A 95 6.13 -3.12 23.99
CA GLY A 95 7.26 -2.34 23.49
C GLY A 95 7.46 -2.40 21.98
N VAL A 96 6.54 -3.07 21.27
CA VAL A 96 6.51 -3.08 19.80
C VAL A 96 5.28 -2.31 19.33
N PHE A 97 5.50 -1.36 18.43
CA PHE A 97 4.48 -0.47 17.89
C PHE A 97 4.46 -0.59 16.37
N ALA A 98 3.29 -0.42 15.76
CA ALA A 98 3.14 -0.47 14.31
C ALA A 98 2.35 0.73 13.81
N ALA A 99 2.75 1.28 12.66
CA ALA A 99 2.14 2.46 12.06
C ALA A 99 2.21 2.40 10.53
N GLY A 100 1.33 3.13 9.86
CA GLY A 100 1.29 3.22 8.41
C GLY A 100 0.74 1.97 7.74
N ASP A 101 1.17 1.72 6.50
CA ASP A 101 0.59 0.71 5.63
C ASP A 101 0.71 -0.73 6.15
N VAL A 102 1.59 -1.00 7.11
CA VAL A 102 1.71 -2.32 7.75
C VAL A 102 0.56 -2.63 8.72
N ALA A 103 -0.15 -1.60 9.20
CA ALA A 103 -1.29 -1.70 10.12
C ALA A 103 -2.59 -1.16 9.51
N ASP A 104 -2.52 -0.21 8.56
CA ASP A 104 -3.68 0.40 7.91
C ASP A 104 -4.06 -0.35 6.63
N GLN A 105 -4.99 -1.28 6.74
CA GLN A 105 -5.53 -1.99 5.56
C GLN A 105 -6.67 -1.22 4.84
N VAL A 106 -7.13 -0.09 5.38
CA VAL A 106 -8.36 0.60 4.93
C VAL A 106 -8.05 1.87 4.16
N TYR A 107 -7.37 2.82 4.79
CA TYR A 107 -7.17 4.17 4.22
C TYR A 107 -5.97 4.25 3.31
N ARG A 108 -4.81 3.75 3.75
CA ARG A 108 -3.56 3.67 2.98
C ARG A 108 -3.19 5.00 2.33
N GLN A 109 -3.24 6.07 3.12
CA GLN A 109 -2.89 7.42 2.68
C GLN A 109 -1.62 7.88 3.37
N ALA A 110 -0.79 8.66 2.65
CA ALA A 110 0.44 9.22 3.22
C ALA A 110 0.16 10.03 4.51
N VAL A 111 -0.93 10.79 4.54
CA VAL A 111 -1.31 11.59 5.71
C VAL A 111 -1.73 10.72 6.89
N THR A 112 -2.43 9.61 6.67
CA THR A 112 -2.77 8.67 7.76
C THR A 112 -1.52 7.98 8.28
N SER A 113 -0.61 7.56 7.39
CA SER A 113 0.67 6.96 7.77
C SER A 113 1.52 7.92 8.61
N ALA A 114 1.60 9.21 8.23
CA ALA A 114 2.30 10.23 9.01
C ALA A 114 1.66 10.43 10.39
N GLY A 115 0.32 10.49 10.47
CA GLY A 115 -0.42 10.60 11.73
C GLY A 115 -0.18 9.43 12.67
N PHE A 116 -0.30 8.20 12.16
CA PHE A 116 0.00 6.99 12.93
C PHE A 116 1.47 6.91 13.33
N GLY A 117 2.40 7.37 12.47
CA GLY A 117 3.83 7.44 12.80
C GLY A 117 4.11 8.37 13.98
N CYS A 118 3.48 9.55 14.00
CA CYS A 118 3.54 10.46 15.14
C CYS A 118 2.99 9.80 16.43
N MET A 119 1.84 9.13 16.35
CA MET A 119 1.26 8.42 17.48
C MET A 119 2.17 7.30 17.99
N ALA A 120 2.80 6.54 17.09
CA ALA A 120 3.71 5.47 17.46
C ALA A 120 4.97 6.00 18.17
N ALA A 121 5.51 7.14 17.74
CA ALA A 121 6.62 7.79 18.41
C ALA A 121 6.27 8.23 19.84
N LEU A 122 5.10 8.85 20.03
CA LEU A 122 4.60 9.26 21.36
C LEU A 122 4.27 8.05 22.26
N ASP A 123 3.76 6.98 21.71
CA ASP A 123 3.49 5.75 22.45
C ASP A 123 4.81 5.07 22.89
N ALA A 124 5.84 5.10 22.03
CA ALA A 124 7.15 4.58 22.34
C ALA A 124 7.85 5.42 23.43
N GLU A 125 7.80 6.76 23.34
CA GLU A 125 8.31 7.68 24.36
C GLU A 125 7.69 7.38 25.72
N LYS A 126 6.35 7.35 25.81
CA LYS A 126 5.64 7.02 27.05
C LYS A 126 5.97 5.62 27.59
N TYR A 127 6.27 4.70 26.71
CA TYR A 127 6.70 3.35 27.12
C TYR A 127 8.07 3.37 27.75
N LEU A 128 9.03 4.11 27.17
CA LEU A 128 10.39 4.27 27.70
C LEU A 128 10.39 5.04 29.03
N ASP A 129 9.58 6.09 29.17
CA ASP A 129 9.38 6.82 30.42
C ASP A 129 8.95 5.89 31.57
N LYS A 130 7.98 5.01 31.31
CA LYS A 130 7.50 4.03 32.30
C LYS A 130 8.55 3.01 32.71
N LEU A 131 9.57 2.81 31.89
CA LEU A 131 10.71 1.93 32.19
C LEU A 131 11.87 2.69 32.88
N GLY A 132 11.78 4.03 33.01
CA GLY A 132 12.86 4.88 33.50
C GLY A 132 14.05 4.96 32.53
N LEU A 133 13.80 4.77 31.22
CA LEU A 133 14.81 4.74 30.17
C LEU A 133 14.78 6.00 29.26
N ALA A 134 13.80 6.90 29.45
CA ALA A 134 13.79 8.17 28.77
C ALA A 134 14.79 9.12 29.46
N GLY A 135 15.76 9.62 28.68
CA GLY A 135 16.77 10.60 29.10
C GLY A 135 16.36 12.01 28.75
#